data_981d1693f2a6b3c4c935eea0e0054409
#
_entry.id   981d1693f2a6b3c4c935eea0e0054409
#
_cell.length_a   1.000
_cell.length_b   1.000
_cell.length_c   1.000
_cell.angle_alpha   90.00
_cell.angle_beta   90.00
_cell.angle_gamma   90.00
#
_symmetry.space_group_name_H-M   'P 1'
#
loop_
_entity.id
_entity.type
_entity.pdbx_description
1 polymer ?
#
loop_
_entity_poly.entity_id
_entity_poly.type
_entity_poly.pdbx_seq_one_letter_code
_entity_poly.pdbx_strand_id
1 'polypeptide(L)'
;MKADLHGKVAVLTGAGGGIGRATAEKLAQLGMKLVLLGGNQREKLEATRKLAAQHSEAVAIPGNLTDLEFLASGAEQAVEAFGGVDVLVNNAGVAQSAGIETISPEEFDRIMAINFRAPFFLTQKLLPHLKRSSAATIINICSVVAHAGYPLQSVYTASKHAMLGFTKSLAREYYKEGIRVHAISPGGVYTDMVKISRPDLTPDGMILPDEIADLVCFFLEKRGNAVVDEIIVHRLAKEPFLV
;
A
#
# COMPACT_ATOMS: atom_id res chain seq x y z
N MET A 1 23.64 6.14 5.95
CA MET A 1 22.93 7.23 6.68
C MET A 1 21.46 6.92 6.65
N LYS A 2 20.73 7.17 7.73
CA LYS A 2 19.25 7.23 7.72
C LYS A 2 18.82 8.52 7.03
N ALA A 3 17.82 8.46 6.17
CA ALA A 3 17.21 9.66 5.61
C ALA A 3 16.39 10.37 6.72
N ASP A 4 16.40 11.69 6.70
CA ASP A 4 15.50 12.48 7.54
C ASP A 4 14.12 12.51 6.87
N LEU A 5 13.13 11.98 7.59
CA LEU A 5 11.74 11.89 7.14
C LEU A 5 10.84 12.93 7.82
N HIS A 6 11.38 13.70 8.76
CA HIS A 6 10.60 14.71 9.48
C HIS A 6 10.03 15.76 8.52
N GLY A 7 8.74 16.00 8.62
CA GLY A 7 7.99 16.94 7.77
C GLY A 7 7.75 16.49 6.33
N LYS A 8 8.28 15.31 5.90
CA LYS A 8 7.97 14.72 4.60
C LYS A 8 6.52 14.26 4.54
N VAL A 9 5.90 14.39 3.38
CA VAL A 9 4.48 14.11 3.18
C VAL A 9 4.29 12.72 2.57
N ALA A 10 3.55 11.85 3.26
CA ALA A 10 3.16 10.55 2.75
C ALA A 10 1.66 10.46 2.48
N VAL A 11 1.29 10.03 1.28
CA VAL A 11 -0.07 9.62 0.92
C VAL A 11 -0.16 8.11 1.07
N LEU A 12 -1.12 7.63 1.88
CA LEU A 12 -1.31 6.23 2.18
C LEU A 12 -2.76 5.81 1.91
N THR A 13 -2.95 4.80 1.06
CA THR A 13 -4.26 4.22 0.81
C THR A 13 -4.54 3.01 1.71
N GLY A 14 -5.82 2.77 2.04
CA GLY A 14 -6.21 1.61 2.84
C GLY A 14 -5.79 1.69 4.31
N ALA A 15 -5.67 2.90 4.85
CA ALA A 15 -5.20 3.14 6.22
C ALA A 15 -6.22 2.83 7.33
N GLY A 16 -7.45 2.39 7.00
CA GLY A 16 -8.49 2.10 8.00
C GLY A 16 -8.24 0.87 8.88
N GLY A 17 -7.22 0.05 8.59
CA GLY A 17 -6.92 -1.13 9.37
C GLY A 17 -5.69 -1.89 8.87
N GLY A 18 -5.35 -2.99 9.52
CA GLY A 18 -4.27 -3.90 9.14
C GLY A 18 -2.95 -3.19 8.87
N ILE A 19 -2.30 -3.56 7.77
CA ILE A 19 -1.01 -3.00 7.35
C ILE A 19 -1.05 -1.47 7.24
N GLY A 20 -2.13 -0.91 6.64
CA GLY A 20 -2.21 0.53 6.43
C GLY A 20 -2.26 1.32 7.74
N ARG A 21 -3.00 0.85 8.75
CA ARG A 21 -3.03 1.49 10.07
C ARG A 21 -1.67 1.44 10.77
N ALA A 22 -1.03 0.27 10.80
CA ALA A 22 0.30 0.10 11.38
C ALA A 22 1.34 0.98 10.67
N THR A 23 1.28 1.05 9.33
CA THR A 23 2.13 1.93 8.53
C THR A 23 1.90 3.40 8.88
N ALA A 24 0.65 3.85 8.97
CA ALA A 24 0.33 5.24 9.31
C ALA A 24 0.91 5.64 10.68
N GLU A 25 0.77 4.77 11.67
CA GLU A 25 1.28 5.03 13.02
C GLU A 25 2.81 5.14 13.04
N LYS A 26 3.52 4.19 12.40
CA LYS A 26 5.00 4.23 12.34
C LYS A 26 5.53 5.42 11.55
N LEU A 27 4.91 5.78 10.42
CA LEU A 27 5.31 6.95 9.65
C LEU A 27 5.09 8.26 10.44
N ALA A 28 4.00 8.36 11.20
CA ALA A 28 3.76 9.49 12.07
C ALA A 28 4.81 9.59 13.19
N GLN A 29 5.20 8.46 13.80
CA GLN A 29 6.29 8.41 14.80
C GLN A 29 7.64 8.85 14.23
N LEU A 30 7.87 8.69 12.92
CA LEU A 30 9.04 9.23 12.21
C LEU A 30 8.91 10.72 11.86
N GLY A 31 7.83 11.39 12.30
CA GLY A 31 7.57 12.81 12.07
C GLY A 31 7.07 13.13 10.66
N MET A 32 6.62 12.14 9.88
CA MET A 32 6.04 12.38 8.56
C MET A 32 4.62 12.93 8.67
N LYS A 33 4.27 13.89 7.82
CA LYS A 33 2.89 14.36 7.64
C LYS A 33 2.11 13.36 6.80
N LEU A 34 0.89 13.01 7.20
CA LEU A 34 0.15 11.93 6.59
C LEU A 34 -1.15 12.39 5.93
N VAL A 35 -1.37 11.92 4.72
CA VAL A 35 -2.66 11.93 4.05
C VAL A 35 -3.18 10.51 3.93
N LEU A 36 -4.23 10.20 4.69
CA LEU A 36 -4.90 8.90 4.67
C LEU A 36 -6.04 8.97 3.66
N LEU A 37 -5.83 8.35 2.48
CA LEU A 37 -6.72 8.49 1.34
C LEU A 37 -7.59 7.24 1.12
N GLY A 38 -8.89 7.45 0.95
CA GLY A 38 -9.84 6.43 0.55
C GLY A 38 -10.37 5.59 1.70
N GLY A 39 -11.24 4.64 1.34
CA GLY A 39 -11.93 3.76 2.28
C GLY A 39 -13.33 4.22 2.62
N ASN A 40 -14.31 3.30 2.43
CA ASN A 40 -15.73 3.58 2.70
C ASN A 40 -16.04 3.57 4.21
N GLN A 41 -15.15 3.05 5.05
CA GLN A 41 -15.31 3.01 6.51
C GLN A 41 -14.67 4.26 7.13
N ARG A 42 -15.39 5.39 7.05
CA ARG A 42 -14.93 6.69 7.53
C ARG A 42 -14.45 6.67 8.98
N GLU A 43 -15.17 5.96 9.85
CA GLU A 43 -14.84 5.86 11.28
C GLU A 43 -13.47 5.19 11.52
N LYS A 44 -13.17 4.11 10.79
CA LYS A 44 -11.87 3.44 10.89
C LYS A 44 -10.73 4.32 10.39
N LEU A 45 -10.95 5.04 9.28
CA LEU A 45 -9.95 5.97 8.75
C LEU A 45 -9.68 7.11 9.72
N GLU A 46 -10.74 7.68 10.31
CA GLU A 46 -10.63 8.74 11.30
C GLU A 46 -9.97 8.28 12.60
N ALA A 47 -10.23 7.03 13.04
CA ALA A 47 -9.54 6.45 14.18
C ALA A 47 -8.02 6.36 13.93
N THR A 48 -7.61 5.94 12.73
CA THR A 48 -6.18 5.92 12.35
C THR A 48 -5.60 7.33 12.29
N ARG A 49 -6.34 8.29 11.73
CA ARG A 49 -5.90 9.70 11.71
C ARG A 49 -5.65 10.23 13.12
N LYS A 50 -6.55 9.94 14.08
CA LYS A 50 -6.39 10.36 15.48
C LYS A 50 -5.16 9.74 16.15
N LEU A 51 -4.84 8.48 15.85
CA LEU A 51 -3.62 7.84 16.34
C LEU A 51 -2.37 8.52 15.75
N ALA A 52 -2.32 8.71 14.45
CA ALA A 52 -1.21 9.38 13.77
C ALA A 52 -1.01 10.82 14.27
N ALA A 53 -2.12 11.53 14.53
CA ALA A 53 -2.10 12.90 15.00
C ALA A 53 -1.51 13.08 16.43
N GLN A 54 -1.25 11.99 17.15
CA GLN A 54 -0.52 12.03 18.43
C GLN A 54 0.99 12.28 18.22
N HIS A 55 1.50 12.03 17.01
CA HIS A 55 2.92 12.08 16.70
C HIS A 55 3.27 13.11 15.62
N SER A 56 2.38 13.33 14.64
CA SER A 56 2.59 14.26 13.52
C SER A 56 1.26 14.73 12.93
N GLU A 57 1.32 15.68 12.00
CA GLU A 57 0.13 16.16 11.29
C GLU A 57 -0.47 15.05 10.41
N ALA A 58 -1.79 14.84 10.50
CA ALA A 58 -2.48 13.84 9.71
C ALA A 58 -3.87 14.31 9.28
N VAL A 59 -4.21 14.11 8.02
CA VAL A 59 -5.54 14.36 7.45
C VAL A 59 -6.12 13.06 6.88
N ALA A 60 -7.44 12.93 6.93
CA ALA A 60 -8.17 11.82 6.35
C ALA A 60 -9.07 12.33 5.23
N ILE A 61 -8.98 11.72 4.05
CA ILE A 61 -9.79 12.00 2.87
C ILE A 61 -10.56 10.73 2.53
N PRO A 62 -11.73 10.51 3.14
CA PRO A 62 -12.53 9.30 2.92
C PRO A 62 -13.22 9.34 1.56
N GLY A 63 -13.28 8.21 0.87
CA GLY A 63 -13.97 8.07 -0.40
C GLY A 63 -13.73 6.72 -1.08
N ASN A 64 -14.40 6.52 -2.20
CA ASN A 64 -14.36 5.27 -2.95
C ASN A 64 -13.17 5.27 -3.95
N LEU A 65 -12.17 4.44 -3.72
CA LEU A 65 -11.01 4.31 -4.60
C LEU A 65 -11.34 3.73 -6.00
N THR A 66 -12.53 3.16 -6.20
CA THR A 66 -12.95 2.70 -7.54
C THR A 66 -13.50 3.84 -8.42
N ASP A 67 -13.78 4.98 -7.81
CA ASP A 67 -14.27 6.18 -8.49
C ASP A 67 -13.08 7.04 -8.96
N LEU A 68 -12.98 7.25 -10.27
CA LEU A 68 -11.91 8.02 -10.89
C LEU A 68 -12.02 9.53 -10.58
N GLU A 69 -13.20 10.05 -10.39
CA GLU A 69 -13.43 11.45 -10.01
C GLU A 69 -12.92 11.67 -8.57
N PHE A 70 -13.25 10.73 -7.68
CA PHE A 70 -12.70 10.76 -6.32
C PHE A 70 -11.16 10.63 -6.32
N LEU A 71 -10.57 9.75 -7.13
CA LEU A 71 -9.11 9.63 -7.21
C LEU A 71 -8.45 10.94 -7.65
N ALA A 72 -9.06 11.66 -8.61
CA ALA A 72 -8.54 12.94 -9.07
C ALA A 72 -8.66 14.02 -7.98
N SER A 73 -9.85 14.24 -7.45
CA SER A 73 -10.09 15.24 -6.40
C SER A 73 -9.36 14.91 -5.08
N GLY A 74 -9.26 13.63 -4.73
CA GLY A 74 -8.52 13.17 -3.55
C GLY A 74 -7.02 13.37 -3.67
N ALA A 75 -6.46 13.21 -4.88
CA ALA A 75 -5.05 13.52 -5.13
C ALA A 75 -4.78 15.04 -5.02
N GLU A 76 -5.67 15.88 -5.54
CA GLU A 76 -5.60 17.34 -5.39
C GLU A 76 -5.66 17.75 -3.92
N GLN A 77 -6.64 17.28 -3.17
CA GLN A 77 -6.77 17.53 -1.74
C GLN A 77 -5.54 17.05 -0.95
N ALA A 78 -4.95 15.89 -1.35
CA ALA A 78 -3.75 15.37 -0.71
C ALA A 78 -2.55 16.31 -0.89
N VAL A 79 -2.42 16.92 -2.06
CA VAL A 79 -1.38 17.91 -2.34
C VAL A 79 -1.63 19.21 -1.59
N GLU A 80 -2.88 19.69 -1.60
CA GLU A 80 -3.27 20.94 -0.94
C GLU A 80 -3.04 20.88 0.58
N ALA A 81 -3.27 19.72 1.19
CA ALA A 81 -3.16 19.53 2.64
C ALA A 81 -1.80 19.96 3.20
N PHE A 82 -0.70 19.68 2.47
CA PHE A 82 0.67 19.94 2.94
C PHE A 82 1.59 20.54 1.86
N GLY A 83 1.04 20.98 0.73
CA GLY A 83 1.79 21.67 -0.34
C GLY A 83 2.60 20.75 -1.26
N GLY A 84 2.54 19.44 -1.10
CA GLY A 84 3.27 18.48 -1.93
C GLY A 84 3.16 17.05 -1.46
N VAL A 85 3.85 16.13 -2.15
CA VAL A 85 3.90 14.70 -1.81
C VAL A 85 5.31 14.18 -2.02
N ASP A 86 5.88 13.54 -1.01
CA ASP A 86 7.19 12.90 -1.05
C ASP A 86 7.09 11.37 -1.21
N VAL A 87 6.04 10.77 -0.61
CA VAL A 87 5.87 9.31 -0.55
C VAL A 87 4.45 8.93 -0.91
N LEU A 88 4.31 7.90 -1.74
CA LEU A 88 3.04 7.23 -2.01
C LEU A 88 3.11 5.77 -1.57
N VAL A 89 2.22 5.35 -0.67
CA VAL A 89 2.07 3.95 -0.30
C VAL A 89 0.71 3.43 -0.80
N ASN A 90 0.75 2.67 -1.88
CA ASN A 90 -0.41 1.97 -2.43
C ASN A 90 -0.62 0.66 -1.64
N ASN A 91 -1.41 0.76 -0.55
CA ASN A 91 -1.68 -0.37 0.33
C ASN A 91 -3.12 -0.89 0.23
N ALA A 92 -4.08 -0.08 -0.21
CA ALA A 92 -5.45 -0.54 -0.36
C ALA A 92 -5.56 -1.78 -1.25
N GLY A 93 -6.34 -2.75 -0.82
CA GLY A 93 -6.56 -3.98 -1.56
C GLY A 93 -7.70 -4.80 -1.00
N VAL A 94 -8.24 -5.68 -1.84
CA VAL A 94 -9.27 -6.66 -1.49
C VAL A 94 -8.84 -8.03 -1.99
N ALA A 95 -9.17 -9.07 -1.22
CA ALA A 95 -8.90 -10.45 -1.59
C ALA A 95 -10.13 -11.13 -2.21
N GLN A 96 -9.90 -12.26 -2.85
CA GLN A 96 -10.90 -13.19 -3.36
C GLN A 96 -10.69 -14.55 -2.70
N SER A 97 -11.77 -15.27 -2.47
CA SER A 97 -11.74 -16.68 -2.07
C SER A 97 -12.96 -17.39 -2.66
N ALA A 98 -12.95 -17.59 -3.99
CA ALA A 98 -14.03 -18.24 -4.73
C ALA A 98 -13.50 -18.89 -6.02
N GLY A 99 -14.14 -19.97 -6.47
CA GLY A 99 -13.83 -20.64 -7.74
C GLY A 99 -14.12 -19.73 -8.93
N ILE A 100 -13.39 -19.94 -10.02
CA ILE A 100 -13.53 -19.11 -11.23
C ILE A 100 -14.95 -19.16 -11.80
N GLU A 101 -15.64 -20.28 -11.66
CA GLU A 101 -16.99 -20.49 -12.14
C GLU A 101 -18.07 -19.67 -11.42
N THR A 102 -17.72 -19.12 -10.25
CA THR A 102 -18.68 -18.34 -9.42
C THR A 102 -18.38 -16.84 -9.38
N ILE A 103 -17.30 -16.39 -10.03
CA ILE A 103 -16.94 -14.97 -10.06
C ILE A 103 -17.82 -14.23 -11.05
N SER A 104 -18.51 -13.22 -10.55
CA SER A 104 -19.28 -12.32 -11.43
C SER A 104 -18.38 -11.26 -12.09
N PRO A 105 -18.78 -10.68 -13.23
CA PRO A 105 -18.08 -9.56 -13.85
C PRO A 105 -17.89 -8.37 -12.87
N GLU A 106 -18.88 -8.09 -12.04
CA GLU A 106 -18.83 -6.98 -11.09
C GLU A 106 -17.78 -7.21 -10.00
N GLU A 107 -17.65 -8.46 -9.52
CA GLU A 107 -16.63 -8.82 -8.54
C GLU A 107 -15.23 -8.77 -9.16
N PHE A 108 -15.08 -9.26 -10.40
CA PHE A 108 -13.84 -9.11 -11.18
C PHE A 108 -13.44 -7.64 -11.30
N ASP A 109 -14.36 -6.79 -11.77
CA ASP A 109 -14.12 -5.37 -11.97
C ASP A 109 -13.79 -4.66 -10.65
N ARG A 110 -14.49 -5.01 -9.56
CA ARG A 110 -14.22 -4.46 -8.23
C ARG A 110 -12.80 -4.78 -7.75
N ILE A 111 -12.37 -6.02 -7.88
CA ILE A 111 -11.02 -6.44 -7.46
C ILE A 111 -9.96 -5.72 -8.30
N MET A 112 -10.10 -5.73 -9.61
CA MET A 112 -9.15 -5.06 -10.51
C MET A 112 -9.14 -3.53 -10.30
N ALA A 113 -10.30 -2.94 -10.05
CA ALA A 113 -10.41 -1.51 -9.80
C ALA A 113 -9.66 -1.09 -8.52
N ILE A 114 -9.80 -1.83 -7.42
CA ILE A 114 -9.17 -1.49 -6.15
C ILE A 114 -7.68 -1.86 -6.17
N ASN A 115 -7.33 -3.06 -6.60
CA ASN A 115 -5.97 -3.59 -6.46
C ASN A 115 -4.99 -3.08 -7.52
N PHE A 116 -5.49 -2.60 -8.67
CA PHE A 116 -4.63 -2.18 -9.77
C PHE A 116 -5.01 -0.83 -10.38
N ARG A 117 -6.27 -0.64 -10.81
CA ARG A 117 -6.67 0.60 -11.49
C ARG A 117 -6.51 1.84 -10.59
N ALA A 118 -6.92 1.74 -9.33
CA ALA A 118 -6.79 2.85 -8.38
C ALA A 118 -5.33 3.23 -8.11
N PRO A 119 -4.42 2.30 -7.74
CA PRO A 119 -2.99 2.60 -7.61
C PRO A 119 -2.37 3.22 -8.86
N PHE A 120 -2.73 2.71 -10.05
CA PHE A 120 -2.24 3.24 -11.32
C PHE A 120 -2.60 4.72 -11.50
N PHE A 121 -3.88 5.06 -11.42
CA PHE A 121 -4.34 6.43 -11.65
C PHE A 121 -3.97 7.39 -10.51
N LEU A 122 -3.97 6.92 -9.26
CA LEU A 122 -3.48 7.73 -8.15
C LEU A 122 -1.99 8.06 -8.31
N THR A 123 -1.17 7.08 -8.70
CA THR A 123 0.24 7.31 -9.00
C THR A 123 0.39 8.33 -10.12
N GLN A 124 -0.37 8.20 -11.22
CA GLN A 124 -0.35 9.14 -12.34
C GLN A 124 -0.65 10.58 -11.88
N LYS A 125 -1.67 10.77 -11.03
CA LYS A 125 -2.06 12.08 -10.52
C LYS A 125 -1.02 12.69 -9.58
N LEU A 126 -0.38 11.88 -8.73
CA LEU A 126 0.63 12.35 -7.78
C LEU A 126 2.04 12.46 -8.37
N LEU A 127 2.30 11.85 -9.53
CA LEU A 127 3.63 11.81 -10.14
C LEU A 127 4.27 13.20 -10.36
N PRO A 128 3.54 14.25 -10.83
CA PRO A 128 4.13 15.58 -10.95
C PRO A 128 4.64 16.18 -9.63
N HIS A 129 4.05 15.78 -8.51
CA HIS A 129 4.44 16.21 -7.17
C HIS A 129 5.62 15.39 -6.65
N LEU A 130 5.60 14.08 -6.83
CA LEU A 130 6.73 13.19 -6.53
C LEU A 130 8.00 13.61 -7.28
N LYS A 131 7.91 14.00 -8.55
CA LYS A 131 9.06 14.51 -9.34
C LYS A 131 9.73 15.74 -8.73
N ARG A 132 9.03 16.53 -7.92
CA ARG A 132 9.59 17.70 -7.23
C ARG A 132 10.20 17.37 -5.87
N SER A 133 10.01 16.18 -5.37
CA SER A 133 10.52 15.73 -4.08
C SER A 133 11.95 15.22 -4.17
N SER A 134 12.81 15.64 -3.26
CA SER A 134 14.15 15.07 -3.06
C SER A 134 14.15 13.68 -2.41
N ALA A 135 12.99 13.24 -1.89
CA ALA A 135 12.81 11.97 -1.22
C ALA A 135 11.77 11.07 -1.90
N ALA A 136 11.45 11.35 -3.20
CA ALA A 136 10.41 10.67 -3.94
C ALA A 136 10.47 9.14 -3.83
N THR A 137 9.43 8.54 -3.25
CA THR A 137 9.35 7.09 -3.08
C THR A 137 7.92 6.60 -3.28
N ILE A 138 7.76 5.54 -4.06
CA ILE A 138 6.49 4.83 -4.26
C ILE A 138 6.66 3.42 -3.70
N ILE A 139 5.79 3.00 -2.80
CA ILE A 139 5.77 1.65 -2.24
C ILE A 139 4.44 1.00 -2.57
N ASN A 140 4.50 -0.12 -3.25
CA ASN A 140 3.33 -0.90 -3.65
C ASN A 140 3.24 -2.17 -2.81
N ILE A 141 2.15 -2.32 -2.04
CA ILE A 141 1.89 -3.55 -1.29
C ILE A 141 1.27 -4.57 -2.25
N CYS A 142 2.13 -5.47 -2.72
CA CYS A 142 1.78 -6.59 -3.58
C CYS A 142 1.28 -7.80 -2.77
N SER A 143 1.80 -8.97 -3.03
CA SER A 143 1.56 -10.23 -2.30
C SER A 143 2.48 -11.31 -2.86
N VAL A 144 2.73 -12.38 -2.13
CA VAL A 144 3.37 -13.61 -2.68
C VAL A 144 2.59 -14.16 -3.87
N VAL A 145 1.28 -13.94 -3.97
CA VAL A 145 0.49 -14.34 -5.13
C VAL A 145 0.80 -13.51 -6.40
N ALA A 146 1.64 -12.49 -6.32
CA ALA A 146 2.20 -11.82 -7.50
C ALA A 146 3.30 -12.64 -8.19
N HIS A 147 3.73 -13.75 -7.59
CA HIS A 147 4.79 -14.65 -8.06
C HIS A 147 4.29 -16.07 -8.33
N ALA A 148 3.14 -16.46 -7.76
CA ALA A 148 2.58 -17.79 -7.91
C ALA A 148 1.05 -17.77 -7.93
N GLY A 149 0.45 -18.77 -8.59
CA GLY A 149 -1.00 -18.98 -8.57
C GLY A 149 -1.47 -19.68 -7.30
N TYR A 150 -2.62 -19.27 -6.77
CA TYR A 150 -3.27 -19.95 -5.66
C TYR A 150 -4.70 -20.34 -6.04
N PRO A 151 -5.16 -21.54 -5.64
CA PRO A 151 -6.55 -21.94 -5.83
C PRO A 151 -7.51 -20.91 -5.22
N LEU A 152 -8.66 -20.72 -5.84
CA LEU A 152 -9.73 -19.80 -5.42
C LEU A 152 -9.35 -18.31 -5.42
N GLN A 153 -8.20 -17.92 -6.00
CA GLN A 153 -7.68 -16.55 -6.00
C GLN A 153 -7.33 -16.06 -7.42
N SER A 154 -7.99 -16.54 -8.45
CA SER A 154 -7.63 -16.26 -9.85
C SER A 154 -7.58 -14.75 -10.18
N VAL A 155 -8.61 -13.97 -9.83
CA VAL A 155 -8.66 -12.53 -10.09
C VAL A 155 -7.71 -11.77 -9.15
N TYR A 156 -7.65 -12.17 -7.89
CA TYR A 156 -6.71 -11.57 -6.93
C TYR A 156 -5.27 -11.76 -7.38
N THR A 157 -4.90 -12.98 -7.77
CA THR A 157 -3.59 -13.32 -8.33
C THR A 157 -3.27 -12.46 -9.56
N ALA A 158 -4.20 -12.39 -10.52
CA ALA A 158 -4.03 -11.56 -11.71
C ALA A 158 -3.81 -10.09 -11.37
N SER A 159 -4.59 -9.55 -10.42
CA SER A 159 -4.46 -8.15 -9.98
C SER A 159 -3.11 -7.86 -9.32
N LYS A 160 -2.58 -8.80 -8.52
CA LYS A 160 -1.27 -8.63 -7.86
C LYS A 160 -0.09 -8.83 -8.81
N HIS A 161 -0.21 -9.71 -9.82
CA HIS A 161 0.75 -9.79 -10.94
C HIS A 161 0.77 -8.47 -11.74
N ALA A 162 -0.41 -7.90 -12.05
CA ALA A 162 -0.51 -6.62 -12.72
C ALA A 162 0.17 -5.50 -11.90
N MET A 163 -0.05 -5.49 -10.57
CA MET A 163 0.56 -4.51 -9.67
C MET A 163 2.09 -4.64 -9.63
N LEU A 164 2.62 -5.85 -9.57
CA LEU A 164 4.07 -6.09 -9.60
C LEU A 164 4.67 -5.72 -10.96
N GLY A 165 4.00 -6.06 -12.07
CA GLY A 165 4.41 -5.66 -13.41
C GLY A 165 4.47 -4.13 -13.56
N PHE A 166 3.45 -3.42 -13.10
CA PHE A 166 3.40 -1.97 -13.03
C PHE A 166 4.54 -1.39 -12.19
N THR A 167 4.81 -1.95 -11.01
CA THR A 167 5.92 -1.52 -10.14
C THR A 167 7.25 -1.58 -10.86
N LYS A 168 7.53 -2.70 -11.55
CA LYS A 168 8.77 -2.91 -12.32
C LYS A 168 8.91 -1.92 -13.48
N SER A 169 7.83 -1.65 -14.22
CA SER A 169 7.83 -0.65 -15.30
C SER A 169 8.10 0.74 -14.76
N LEU A 170 7.33 1.14 -13.74
CA LEU A 170 7.43 2.48 -13.15
C LEU A 170 8.83 2.74 -12.56
N ALA A 171 9.43 1.74 -11.90
CA ALA A 171 10.80 1.84 -11.40
C ALA A 171 11.79 2.15 -12.52
N ARG A 172 11.66 1.49 -13.69
CA ARG A 172 12.54 1.68 -14.84
C ARG A 172 12.29 2.99 -15.59
N GLU A 173 11.05 3.49 -15.58
CA GLU A 173 10.70 4.76 -16.23
C GLU A 173 11.29 5.95 -15.46
N TYR A 174 11.28 5.91 -14.12
CA TYR A 174 11.55 7.10 -13.30
C TYR A 174 12.82 7.05 -12.46
N TYR A 175 13.67 6.01 -12.57
CA TYR A 175 14.91 5.95 -11.75
C TYR A 175 15.89 7.10 -12.03
N LYS A 176 15.95 7.59 -13.30
CA LYS A 176 16.79 8.73 -13.68
C LYS A 176 16.30 10.05 -13.10
N GLU A 177 15.03 10.12 -12.74
CA GLU A 177 14.41 11.27 -12.10
C GLU A 177 14.50 11.19 -10.56
N GLY A 178 15.21 10.19 -10.02
CA GLY A 178 15.43 10.01 -8.59
C GLY A 178 14.25 9.43 -7.82
N ILE A 179 13.17 8.99 -8.50
CA ILE A 179 12.02 8.34 -7.87
C ILE A 179 12.37 6.88 -7.60
N ARG A 180 12.29 6.47 -6.34
CA ARG A 180 12.42 5.07 -5.95
C ARG A 180 11.06 4.41 -5.93
N VAL A 181 10.96 3.24 -6.58
CA VAL A 181 9.71 2.48 -6.63
C VAL A 181 9.99 1.07 -6.13
N HIS A 182 9.26 0.65 -5.11
CA HIS A 182 9.49 -0.61 -4.41
C HIS A 182 8.21 -1.45 -4.34
N ALA A 183 8.37 -2.77 -4.28
CA ALA A 183 7.31 -3.70 -3.93
C ALA A 183 7.58 -4.35 -2.57
N ILE A 184 6.52 -4.53 -1.78
CA ILE A 184 6.52 -5.46 -0.66
C ILE A 184 5.50 -6.54 -1.01
N SER A 185 5.93 -7.80 -1.02
CA SER A 185 5.12 -8.96 -1.40
C SER A 185 4.90 -9.88 -0.20
N PRO A 186 3.95 -9.55 0.71
CA PRO A 186 3.69 -10.36 1.89
C PRO A 186 2.94 -11.65 1.55
N GLY A 187 3.22 -12.70 2.33
CA GLY A 187 2.32 -13.82 2.51
C GLY A 187 1.11 -13.47 3.38
N GLY A 188 0.56 -14.44 4.08
CA GLY A 188 -0.59 -14.19 4.95
C GLY A 188 -0.26 -13.28 6.13
N VAL A 189 -0.80 -12.07 6.13
CA VAL A 189 -0.71 -11.10 7.23
C VAL A 189 -1.96 -11.17 8.10
N TYR A 190 -1.81 -11.22 9.42
CA TYR A 190 -2.93 -11.32 10.36
C TYR A 190 -3.69 -9.98 10.45
N THR A 191 -4.69 -9.83 9.60
CA THR A 191 -5.53 -8.64 9.46
C THR A 191 -7.01 -9.03 9.53
N ASP A 192 -7.91 -8.06 9.66
CA ASP A 192 -9.36 -8.31 9.59
C ASP A 192 -9.77 -9.01 8.27
N MET A 193 -9.08 -8.74 7.17
CA MET A 193 -9.31 -9.41 5.89
C MET A 193 -9.10 -10.93 6.00
N VAL A 194 -8.01 -11.36 6.64
CA VAL A 194 -7.72 -12.78 6.86
C VAL A 194 -8.71 -13.39 7.85
N LYS A 195 -9.05 -12.69 8.94
CA LYS A 195 -10.02 -13.18 9.93
C LYS A 195 -11.40 -13.46 9.33
N ILE A 196 -11.83 -12.66 8.35
CA ILE A 196 -13.10 -12.85 7.65
C ILE A 196 -13.03 -14.07 6.72
N SER A 197 -11.94 -14.23 5.96
CA SER A 197 -11.79 -15.32 4.99
C SER A 197 -11.36 -16.65 5.63
N ARG A 198 -10.63 -16.58 6.74
CA ARG A 198 -10.06 -17.72 7.47
C ARG A 198 -10.15 -17.49 9.00
N PRO A 199 -11.37 -17.60 9.57
CA PRO A 199 -11.59 -17.38 11.01
C PRO A 199 -10.91 -18.42 11.91
N ASP A 200 -10.47 -19.53 11.32
CA ASP A 200 -9.72 -20.60 11.97
C ASP A 200 -8.24 -20.22 12.26
N LEU A 201 -7.72 -19.17 11.64
CA LEU A 201 -6.32 -18.77 11.83
C LEU A 201 -6.15 -17.90 13.08
N THR A 202 -5.12 -18.24 13.85
CA THR A 202 -4.61 -17.43 14.98
C THR A 202 -3.44 -16.55 14.51
N PRO A 203 -2.97 -15.59 15.29
CA PRO A 203 -1.78 -14.81 14.94
C PRO A 203 -0.50 -15.64 14.89
N ASP A 204 -0.49 -16.84 15.49
CA ASP A 204 0.70 -17.67 15.61
C ASP A 204 1.25 -18.08 14.25
N GLY A 205 2.51 -17.75 13.99
CA GLY A 205 3.19 -18.01 12.74
C GLY A 205 2.70 -17.19 11.54
N MET A 206 1.77 -16.26 11.73
CA MET A 206 1.34 -15.29 10.73
C MET A 206 2.25 -14.05 10.77
N ILE A 207 2.38 -13.39 9.62
CA ILE A 207 3.01 -12.05 9.58
C ILE A 207 2.08 -11.07 10.31
N LEU A 208 2.66 -10.21 11.14
CA LEU A 208 1.90 -9.13 11.78
C LEU A 208 1.93 -7.85 10.94
N PRO A 209 0.87 -7.01 11.00
CA PRO A 209 0.85 -5.73 10.28
C PRO A 209 2.06 -4.83 10.54
N ASP A 210 2.55 -4.82 11.79
CA ASP A 210 3.70 -4.02 12.20
C ASP A 210 4.99 -4.44 11.51
N GLU A 211 5.18 -5.73 11.22
CA GLU A 211 6.36 -6.24 10.51
C GLU A 211 6.40 -5.71 9.06
N ILE A 212 5.24 -5.59 8.41
CA ILE A 212 5.17 -4.99 7.06
C ILE A 212 5.37 -3.48 7.13
N ALA A 213 4.85 -2.82 8.16
CA ALA A 213 5.09 -1.39 8.37
C ALA A 213 6.58 -1.08 8.62
N ASP A 214 7.33 -1.97 9.29
CA ASP A 214 8.79 -1.85 9.45
C ASP A 214 9.52 -1.90 8.11
N LEU A 215 9.06 -2.73 7.17
CA LEU A 215 9.63 -2.80 5.82
C LEU A 215 9.33 -1.53 5.01
N VAL A 216 8.15 -0.91 5.19
CA VAL A 216 7.87 0.41 4.61
C VAL A 216 8.85 1.44 5.16
N CYS A 217 9.06 1.49 6.47
CA CYS A 217 10.04 2.38 7.10
C CYS A 217 11.46 2.10 6.60
N PHE A 218 11.85 0.83 6.45
CA PHE A 218 13.15 0.44 5.90
C PHE A 218 13.39 1.07 4.52
N PHE A 219 12.44 0.99 3.58
CA PHE A 219 12.59 1.59 2.26
C PHE A 219 12.74 3.11 2.30
N LEU A 220 12.04 3.78 3.21
CA LEU A 220 12.09 5.22 3.34
C LEU A 220 13.37 5.72 4.01
N GLU A 221 13.81 5.04 5.07
CA GLU A 221 15.01 5.43 5.82
C GLU A 221 16.33 5.07 5.12
N LYS A 222 16.34 4.01 4.28
CA LYS A 222 17.56 3.50 3.63
C LYS A 222 17.70 4.02 2.21
N ARG A 223 18.14 5.27 2.07
CA ARG A 223 18.34 5.93 0.75
C ARG A 223 19.83 6.04 0.35
N GLY A 224 20.63 5.01 0.62
CA GLY A 224 22.00 4.90 0.15
C GLY A 224 22.11 4.47 -1.33
N ASN A 225 23.30 4.03 -1.74
CA ASN A 225 23.55 3.56 -3.11
C ASN A 225 22.97 2.16 -3.39
N ALA A 226 22.73 1.36 -2.34
CA ALA A 226 22.04 0.09 -2.48
C ALA A 226 20.53 0.35 -2.59
N VAL A 227 19.90 -0.19 -3.62
CA VAL A 227 18.47 -0.15 -3.83
C VAL A 227 17.93 -1.57 -3.75
N VAL A 228 16.94 -1.79 -2.90
CA VAL A 228 16.19 -3.04 -2.83
C VAL A 228 14.89 -2.84 -3.59
N ASP A 229 14.71 -3.53 -4.70
CA ASP A 229 13.54 -3.34 -5.57
C ASP A 229 12.28 -3.95 -4.96
N GLU A 230 12.43 -5.15 -4.38
CA GLU A 230 11.33 -5.91 -3.82
C GLU A 230 11.76 -6.68 -2.56
N ILE A 231 10.84 -6.80 -1.61
CA ILE A 231 10.96 -7.71 -0.46
C ILE A 231 9.79 -8.67 -0.47
N ILE A 232 10.09 -9.98 -0.61
CA ILE A 232 9.11 -11.07 -0.46
C ILE A 232 9.17 -11.55 0.99
N VAL A 233 8.00 -11.60 1.66
CA VAL A 233 7.90 -11.94 3.08
C VAL A 233 7.04 -13.17 3.25
N HIS A 234 7.60 -14.23 3.81
CA HIS A 234 6.87 -15.47 4.11
C HIS A 234 6.47 -15.54 5.57
N ARG A 235 5.38 -16.26 5.84
CA ARG A 235 5.00 -16.60 7.21
C ARG A 235 6.03 -17.55 7.83
N LEU A 236 6.28 -17.44 9.12
CA LEU A 236 7.15 -18.37 9.85
C LEU A 236 6.73 -19.83 9.67
N ALA A 237 5.43 -20.08 9.59
CA ALA A 237 4.87 -21.43 9.42
C ALA A 237 4.89 -21.94 7.96
N LYS A 238 5.53 -21.24 7.02
CA LYS A 238 5.67 -21.66 5.60
C LYS A 238 7.08 -22.18 5.35
N GLU A 239 7.17 -23.19 4.49
CA GLU A 239 8.46 -23.65 4.00
C GLU A 239 9.19 -22.52 3.28
N PRO A 240 10.49 -22.27 3.59
CA PRO A 240 11.26 -21.21 2.95
C PRO A 240 11.37 -21.41 1.43
N PHE A 241 11.41 -20.30 0.69
CA PHE A 241 11.52 -20.27 -0.78
C PHE A 241 10.35 -20.88 -1.58
N LEU A 242 9.32 -21.39 -0.92
CA LEU A 242 8.05 -21.71 -1.57
C LEU A 242 7.18 -20.46 -1.67
N VAL A 243 6.94 -20.03 -2.89
CA VAL A 243 6.05 -18.90 -3.20
C VAL A 243 4.63 -19.42 -3.40
#